data_2843c17e04b42f6cd9dfe8814396d8b2
#
_entry.id   2843c17e04b42f6cd9dfe8814396d8b2
#
_cell.length_a   1.000
_cell.length_b   1.000
_cell.length_c   1.000
_cell.angle_alpha   90.00
_cell.angle_beta   90.00
_cell.angle_gamma   90.00
#
_symmetry.space_group_name_H-M   'P 1'
#
loop_
_entity.id
_entity.type
_entity.pdbx_description
1 polymer ?
#
loop_
_entity_poly.entity_id
_entity_poly.type
_entity_poly.pdbx_seq_one_letter_code
_entity_poly.pdbx_strand_id
1 'polypeptide(L)'
;MWCIPPKQNAEFVAHMEDVLEVYSRPFDPARPVVCMDEKPFQLLDEYLEPIPMSKTNHIEKYDCEYVRKGSCSIFMFTEPLGQWREAHALPRRTSVDWARQIQWLADERYPFAEKIVLVMDNLNTHEISSLYKAFPPEEAFRLSQRFEIHYTPKHGSWLDIAEIELSALTVQTLLGKRIPSLDELNRELTAWNINRNAGQKGVDWQFTVDNARVKLKHLYPIIKF
;
A
#
# COMPACT_ATOMS: atom_id res chain seq x y z
N MET A 1 -10.06 -9.98 9.86
CA MET A 1 -11.53 -9.76 10.09
C MET A 1 -11.89 -8.51 9.33
N TRP A 2 -12.88 -8.57 8.45
CA TRP A 2 -13.32 -7.40 7.68
C TRP A 2 -14.09 -6.43 8.59
N CYS A 3 -13.63 -5.19 8.64
CA CYS A 3 -14.36 -4.12 9.35
C CYS A 3 -15.43 -3.58 8.41
N ILE A 4 -16.68 -4.02 8.58
CA ILE A 4 -17.81 -3.56 7.79
C ILE A 4 -18.68 -2.68 8.71
N PRO A 5 -19.11 -1.48 8.28
CA PRO A 5 -20.02 -0.65 9.07
C PRO A 5 -21.27 -1.42 9.48
N PRO A 6 -21.73 -1.31 10.73
CA PRO A 6 -22.91 -2.04 11.19
C PRO A 6 -24.25 -1.47 10.70
N LYS A 7 -24.23 -0.26 10.13
CA LYS A 7 -25.43 0.49 9.69
C LYS A 7 -25.29 0.94 8.25
N GLN A 8 -26.42 1.33 7.66
CA GLN A 8 -26.48 1.98 6.35
C GLN A 8 -25.50 3.16 6.26
N ASN A 9 -24.72 3.19 5.17
CA ASN A 9 -23.71 4.22 4.94
C ASN A 9 -23.56 4.46 3.44
N ALA A 10 -24.18 5.52 2.93
CA ALA A 10 -24.17 5.86 1.51
C ALA A 10 -22.78 6.20 1.00
N GLU A 11 -21.96 6.89 1.80
CA GLU A 11 -20.57 7.23 1.45
C GLU A 11 -19.71 5.97 1.31
N PHE A 12 -19.84 5.05 2.28
CA PHE A 12 -19.13 3.77 2.22
C PHE A 12 -19.51 2.99 0.95
N VAL A 13 -20.80 2.91 0.64
CA VAL A 13 -21.30 2.19 -0.54
C VAL A 13 -20.78 2.83 -1.83
N ALA A 14 -20.79 4.16 -1.93
CA ALA A 14 -20.32 4.86 -3.11
C ALA A 14 -18.84 4.57 -3.39
N HIS A 15 -17.97 4.71 -2.39
CA HIS A 15 -16.54 4.40 -2.55
C HIS A 15 -16.28 2.89 -2.75
N MET A 16 -17.02 2.03 -2.08
CA MET A 16 -16.91 0.59 -2.26
C MET A 16 -17.25 0.18 -3.70
N GLU A 17 -18.37 0.62 -4.25
CA GLU A 17 -18.77 0.28 -5.62
C GLU A 17 -17.79 0.86 -6.65
N ASP A 18 -17.28 2.07 -6.43
CA ASP A 18 -16.27 2.71 -7.27
C ASP A 18 -14.99 1.87 -7.34
N VAL A 19 -14.43 1.44 -6.20
CA VAL A 19 -13.23 0.59 -6.15
C VAL A 19 -13.50 -0.80 -6.75
N LEU A 20 -14.66 -1.40 -6.48
CA LEU A 20 -15.01 -2.71 -7.05
C LEU A 20 -15.18 -2.64 -8.57
N GLU A 21 -15.68 -1.53 -9.11
CA GLU A 21 -15.74 -1.31 -10.55
C GLU A 21 -14.33 -1.26 -11.15
N VAL A 22 -13.42 -0.51 -10.52
CA VAL A 22 -12.01 -0.45 -10.95
C VAL A 22 -11.38 -1.85 -10.99
N TYR A 23 -11.60 -2.67 -9.96
CA TYR A 23 -11.05 -4.02 -9.91
C TYR A 23 -11.68 -5.01 -10.91
N SER A 24 -12.84 -4.68 -11.47
CA SER A 24 -13.47 -5.48 -12.52
C SER A 24 -12.91 -5.19 -13.92
N ARG A 25 -12.11 -4.13 -14.07
CA ARG A 25 -11.51 -3.75 -15.35
C ARG A 25 -10.50 -4.79 -15.80
N PRO A 26 -10.44 -5.12 -17.09
CA PRO A 26 -9.41 -6.00 -17.61
C PRO A 26 -8.02 -5.34 -17.52
N PHE A 27 -6.97 -6.17 -17.56
CA PHE A 27 -5.60 -5.67 -17.63
C PHE A 27 -5.39 -4.81 -18.87
N ASP A 28 -4.92 -3.57 -18.67
CA ASP A 28 -4.58 -2.63 -19.72
C ASP A 28 -3.25 -1.93 -19.38
N PRO A 29 -2.16 -2.21 -20.11
CA PRO A 29 -0.86 -1.59 -19.86
C PRO A 29 -0.82 -0.08 -20.13
N ALA A 30 -1.76 0.46 -20.93
CA ALA A 30 -1.90 1.89 -21.13
C ALA A 30 -2.61 2.59 -19.95
N ARG A 31 -3.37 1.82 -19.17
CA ARG A 31 -4.10 2.30 -17.99
C ARG A 31 -3.95 1.34 -16.81
N PRO A 32 -2.72 1.12 -16.30
CA PRO A 32 -2.46 0.20 -15.19
C PRO A 32 -3.26 0.60 -13.95
N VAL A 33 -3.85 -0.39 -13.29
CA VAL A 33 -4.48 -0.22 -11.98
C VAL A 33 -3.44 -0.51 -10.91
N VAL A 34 -3.12 0.49 -10.12
CA VAL A 34 -2.13 0.42 -9.03
C VAL A 34 -2.81 0.71 -7.70
N CYS A 35 -2.62 -0.17 -6.73
CA CYS A 35 -3.04 0.07 -5.34
C CYS A 35 -1.83 0.56 -4.54
N MET A 36 -2.04 1.51 -3.64
CA MET A 36 -1.00 2.10 -2.80
C MET A 36 -1.48 2.18 -1.35
N ASP A 37 -0.59 1.83 -0.43
CA ASP A 37 -0.81 2.02 1.01
C ASP A 37 0.52 2.29 1.73
N GLU A 38 0.45 2.78 2.96
CA GLU A 38 1.60 3.12 3.79
C GLU A 38 1.54 2.42 5.14
N LYS A 39 2.70 1.96 5.59
CA LYS A 39 2.85 1.35 6.91
C LYS A 39 3.95 2.03 7.72
N PRO A 40 3.66 2.56 8.92
CA PRO A 40 4.70 3.00 9.83
C PRO A 40 5.54 1.82 10.30
N PHE A 41 6.86 2.02 10.39
CA PHE A 41 7.81 1.03 10.85
C PHE A 41 8.74 1.63 11.91
N GLN A 42 8.94 0.89 13.02
CA GLN A 42 9.85 1.26 14.08
C GLN A 42 11.21 0.65 13.82
N LEU A 43 12.24 1.49 13.70
CA LEU A 43 13.63 1.04 13.60
C LEU A 43 14.12 0.63 14.99
N LEU A 44 14.63 -0.58 15.10
CA LEU A 44 15.08 -1.19 16.34
C LEU A 44 16.48 -1.77 16.17
N ASP A 45 17.32 -1.59 17.21
CA ASP A 45 18.65 -2.17 17.27
C ASP A 45 18.76 -3.13 18.45
N GLU A 46 19.72 -4.01 18.41
CA GLU A 46 20.03 -4.88 19.53
C GLU A 46 20.58 -4.07 20.71
N TYR A 47 20.14 -4.39 21.94
CA TYR A 47 20.72 -3.81 23.14
C TYR A 47 22.02 -4.53 23.52
N LEU A 48 22.02 -5.85 23.46
CA LEU A 48 23.18 -6.71 23.58
C LEU A 48 23.35 -7.52 22.29
N GLU A 49 24.58 -7.82 21.91
CA GLU A 49 24.84 -8.67 20.75
C GLU A 49 24.17 -10.05 20.93
N PRO A 50 23.46 -10.54 19.92
CA PRO A 50 22.86 -11.87 19.97
C PRO A 50 23.92 -12.97 20.21
N ILE A 51 23.59 -13.95 21.02
CA ILE A 51 24.44 -15.13 21.20
C ILE A 51 24.18 -16.11 20.08
N PRO A 52 25.12 -16.29 19.14
CA PRO A 52 24.90 -17.14 17.97
C PRO A 52 24.73 -18.61 18.35
N MET A 53 24.12 -19.37 17.46
CA MET A 53 24.08 -20.83 17.57
C MET A 53 25.51 -21.41 17.57
N SER A 54 25.73 -22.41 18.41
CA SER A 54 26.96 -23.15 18.52
C SER A 54 26.69 -24.66 18.63
N LYS A 55 27.75 -25.49 18.65
CA LYS A 55 27.59 -26.95 18.84
C LYS A 55 26.93 -27.32 20.19
N THR A 56 27.04 -26.44 21.18
CA THR A 56 26.48 -26.65 22.53
C THR A 56 25.21 -25.83 22.76
N ASN A 57 24.96 -24.80 21.94
CA ASN A 57 23.77 -23.96 21.98
C ASN A 57 23.09 -23.98 20.60
N HIS A 58 22.07 -24.81 20.46
CA HIS A 58 21.37 -25.03 19.19
C HIS A 58 20.34 -23.94 18.84
N ILE A 59 20.19 -22.92 19.68
CA ILE A 59 19.23 -21.83 19.51
C ILE A 59 19.98 -20.51 19.65
N GLU A 60 19.83 -19.62 18.66
CA GLU A 60 20.28 -18.24 18.79
C GLU A 60 19.48 -17.55 19.89
N LYS A 61 20.15 -16.77 20.73
CA LYS A 61 19.49 -16.07 21.85
C LYS A 61 19.60 -14.57 21.65
N TYR A 62 18.47 -13.90 21.71
CA TYR A 62 18.35 -12.45 21.66
C TYR A 62 18.00 -11.91 23.05
N ASP A 63 18.47 -10.70 23.35
CA ASP A 63 17.99 -9.95 24.49
C ASP A 63 16.52 -9.57 24.29
N CYS A 64 15.74 -9.50 25.36
CA CYS A 64 14.38 -8.96 25.31
C CYS A 64 14.39 -7.42 25.18
N GLU A 65 15.47 -6.75 25.61
CA GLU A 65 15.64 -5.31 25.47
C GLU A 65 16.09 -4.95 24.06
N TYR A 66 15.75 -3.74 23.63
CA TYR A 66 16.10 -3.19 22.32
C TYR A 66 16.32 -1.67 22.40
N VAL A 67 17.09 -1.14 21.47
CA VAL A 67 17.32 0.28 21.31
C VAL A 67 16.44 0.82 20.18
N ARG A 68 15.65 1.87 20.45
CA ARG A 68 14.86 2.55 19.40
C ARG A 68 15.75 3.49 18.60
N LYS A 69 15.78 3.31 17.28
CA LYS A 69 16.57 4.12 16.32
C LYS A 69 15.72 5.11 15.53
N GLY A 70 14.45 5.28 15.92
CA GLY A 70 13.51 6.16 15.24
C GLY A 70 12.40 5.38 14.54
N SER A 71 11.65 6.09 13.71
CA SER A 71 10.56 5.53 12.90
C SER A 71 10.67 6.00 11.46
N CYS A 72 10.15 5.21 10.55
CA CYS A 72 10.03 5.53 9.13
C CYS A 72 8.66 5.05 8.61
N SER A 73 8.40 5.23 7.33
CA SER A 73 7.20 4.68 6.68
C SER A 73 7.58 3.88 5.46
N ILE A 74 6.98 2.71 5.33
CA ILE A 74 7.07 1.86 4.16
C ILE A 74 5.91 2.23 3.23
N PHE A 75 6.24 2.60 1.99
CA PHE A 75 5.29 2.80 0.91
C PHE A 75 5.21 1.51 0.10
N MET A 76 4.00 1.02 -0.11
CA MET A 76 3.71 -0.17 -0.90
C MET A 76 2.92 0.22 -2.13
N PHE A 77 3.40 -0.21 -3.29
CA PHE A 77 2.68 -0.14 -4.54
C PHE A 77 2.47 -1.55 -5.09
N THR A 78 1.31 -1.83 -5.63
CA THR A 78 1.05 -3.10 -6.31
C THR A 78 0.13 -2.91 -7.50
N GLU A 79 0.48 -3.54 -8.63
CA GLU A 79 -0.37 -3.69 -9.81
C GLU A 79 -0.94 -5.11 -9.81
N PRO A 80 -2.18 -5.32 -9.34
CA PRO A 80 -2.72 -6.65 -9.10
C PRO A 80 -2.68 -7.55 -10.32
N LEU A 81 -3.21 -7.11 -11.45
CA LEU A 81 -3.24 -7.87 -12.70
C LEU A 81 -1.89 -7.87 -13.43
N GLY A 82 -1.09 -6.81 -13.28
CA GLY A 82 0.27 -6.72 -13.82
C GLY A 82 1.30 -7.54 -13.04
N GLN A 83 0.90 -8.17 -11.94
CA GLN A 83 1.73 -9.06 -11.11
C GLN A 83 2.99 -8.38 -10.57
N TRP A 84 2.94 -7.07 -10.38
CA TRP A 84 4.04 -6.27 -9.90
C TRP A 84 3.73 -5.65 -8.54
N ARG A 85 4.76 -5.55 -7.70
CA ARG A 85 4.73 -4.80 -6.44
C ARG A 85 6.10 -4.22 -6.13
N GLU A 86 6.08 -3.13 -5.40
CA GLU A 86 7.28 -2.50 -4.89
C GLU A 86 7.03 -1.87 -3.54
N ALA A 87 7.92 -2.17 -2.61
CA ALA A 87 7.95 -1.56 -1.28
C ALA A 87 9.27 -0.82 -1.12
N HIS A 88 9.23 0.40 -0.61
CA HIS A 88 10.41 1.14 -0.18
C HIS A 88 10.09 2.01 1.03
N ALA A 89 11.10 2.27 1.84
CA ALA A 89 10.94 3.02 3.07
C ALA A 89 11.53 4.43 2.95
N LEU A 90 10.76 5.41 3.45
CA LEU A 90 11.16 6.80 3.56
C LEU A 90 11.18 7.24 5.03
N PRO A 91 11.99 8.25 5.38
CA PRO A 91 12.06 8.76 6.75
C PRO A 91 10.71 9.28 7.26
N ARG A 92 9.84 9.75 6.37
CA ARG A 92 8.54 10.37 6.67
C ARG A 92 7.49 9.96 5.66
N ARG A 93 6.23 10.32 5.96
CA ARG A 93 5.07 10.18 5.07
C ARG A 93 4.29 11.51 5.00
N THR A 94 4.98 12.56 4.67
CA THR A 94 4.34 13.87 4.48
C THR A 94 3.66 13.94 3.11
N SER A 95 2.82 14.96 2.91
CA SER A 95 2.22 15.22 1.59
C SER A 95 3.26 15.43 0.48
N VAL A 96 4.46 15.95 0.84
CA VAL A 96 5.57 16.11 -0.11
C VAL A 96 6.22 14.76 -0.42
N ASP A 97 6.36 13.88 0.57
CA ASP A 97 6.89 12.53 0.35
C ASP A 97 5.95 11.75 -0.57
N TRP A 98 4.65 11.77 -0.30
CA TRP A 98 3.64 11.17 -1.16
C TRP A 98 3.69 11.72 -2.59
N ALA A 99 3.75 13.04 -2.75
CA ALA A 99 3.82 13.68 -4.08
C ALA A 99 5.04 13.22 -4.89
N ARG A 100 6.20 13.03 -4.23
CA ARG A 100 7.41 12.47 -4.89
C ARG A 100 7.23 11.02 -5.30
N GLN A 101 6.53 10.22 -4.48
CA GLN A 101 6.20 8.84 -4.83
C GLN A 101 5.27 8.79 -6.06
N ILE A 102 4.30 9.69 -6.15
CA ILE A 102 3.42 9.83 -7.31
C ILE A 102 4.20 10.25 -8.56
N GLN A 103 5.18 11.16 -8.44
CA GLN A 103 6.06 11.51 -9.55
C GLN A 103 6.88 10.30 -10.01
N TRP A 104 7.53 9.58 -9.09
CA TRP A 104 8.28 8.37 -9.40
C TRP A 104 7.42 7.33 -10.11
N LEU A 105 6.19 7.11 -9.63
CA LEU A 105 5.26 6.17 -10.22
C LEU A 105 4.90 6.56 -11.67
N ALA A 106 4.70 7.86 -11.94
CA ALA A 106 4.33 8.37 -13.26
C ALA A 106 5.50 8.38 -14.24
N ASP A 107 6.69 8.80 -13.79
CA ASP A 107 7.79 9.14 -14.68
C ASP A 107 8.81 8.01 -14.85
N GLU A 108 8.98 7.18 -13.81
CA GLU A 108 9.96 6.10 -13.82
C GLU A 108 9.29 4.74 -14.00
N ARG A 109 8.21 4.47 -13.28
CA ARG A 109 7.57 3.15 -13.35
C ARG A 109 6.63 3.01 -14.56
N TYR A 110 5.81 4.02 -14.82
CA TYR A 110 4.83 3.99 -15.92
C TYR A 110 4.98 5.17 -16.90
N PRO A 111 6.17 5.42 -17.48
CA PRO A 111 6.43 6.60 -18.32
C PRO A 111 5.53 6.64 -19.56
N PHE A 112 5.10 5.49 -20.07
CA PHE A 112 4.33 5.35 -21.29
C PHE A 112 2.84 5.12 -21.07
N ALA A 113 2.36 5.01 -19.83
CA ALA A 113 0.94 4.88 -19.58
C ALA A 113 0.21 6.16 -19.97
N GLU A 114 -0.97 6.03 -20.54
CA GLU A 114 -1.85 7.17 -20.82
C GLU A 114 -2.39 7.76 -19.52
N LYS A 115 -2.78 6.90 -18.61
CA LYS A 115 -3.29 7.23 -17.30
C LYS A 115 -3.00 6.11 -16.30
N ILE A 116 -2.65 6.44 -15.08
CA ILE A 116 -2.49 5.48 -13.99
C ILE A 116 -3.74 5.55 -13.13
N VAL A 117 -4.46 4.43 -13.02
CA VAL A 117 -5.61 4.29 -12.14
C VAL A 117 -5.09 3.94 -10.75
N LEU A 118 -5.18 4.87 -9.81
CA LEU A 118 -4.59 4.74 -8.47
C LEU A 118 -5.69 4.52 -7.42
N VAL A 119 -5.66 3.37 -6.77
CA VAL A 119 -6.51 3.04 -5.63
C VAL A 119 -5.71 3.21 -4.35
N MET A 120 -6.21 3.98 -3.39
CA MET A 120 -5.54 4.24 -2.11
C MET A 120 -6.54 4.63 -1.02
N ASP A 121 -6.09 4.74 0.23
CA ASP A 121 -6.90 5.26 1.30
C ASP A 121 -7.11 6.79 1.20
N ASN A 122 -8.16 7.29 1.83
CA ASN A 122 -8.53 8.71 1.81
C ASN A 122 -7.85 9.48 2.96
N LEU A 123 -6.51 9.44 3.04
CA LEU A 123 -5.75 10.27 3.98
C LEU A 123 -5.60 11.71 3.44
N ASN A 124 -5.58 12.68 4.35
CA ASN A 124 -5.40 14.11 4.00
C ASN A 124 -4.06 14.43 3.28
N THR A 125 -3.11 13.51 3.33
CA THR A 125 -1.83 13.61 2.61
C THR A 125 -1.93 13.13 1.17
N HIS A 126 -2.96 12.33 0.83
CA HIS A 126 -3.16 11.66 -0.45
C HIS A 126 -4.11 12.44 -1.38
N GLU A 127 -3.86 13.71 -1.53
CA GLU A 127 -4.69 14.59 -2.35
C GLU A 127 -3.89 15.20 -3.50
N ILE A 128 -4.56 15.47 -4.62
CA ILE A 128 -3.96 16.20 -5.77
C ILE A 128 -3.32 17.52 -5.33
N SER A 129 -3.90 18.21 -4.34
CA SER A 129 -3.34 19.43 -3.75
C SER A 129 -1.93 19.26 -3.20
N SER A 130 -1.54 18.04 -2.81
CA SER A 130 -0.20 17.71 -2.31
C SER A 130 0.88 17.86 -3.39
N LEU A 131 0.53 17.66 -4.67
CA LEU A 131 1.45 17.90 -5.78
C LEU A 131 1.87 19.37 -5.86
N TYR A 132 0.95 20.29 -5.61
CA TYR A 132 1.22 21.73 -5.62
C TYR A 132 2.03 22.21 -4.39
N LYS A 133 2.15 21.38 -3.35
CA LYS A 133 3.07 21.63 -2.22
C LYS A 133 4.49 21.18 -2.50
N ALA A 134 4.66 20.25 -3.45
CA ALA A 134 5.94 19.62 -3.73
C ALA A 134 6.60 20.12 -5.03
N PHE A 135 5.81 20.58 -5.99
CA PHE A 135 6.26 20.91 -7.34
C PHE A 135 5.78 22.29 -7.81
N PRO A 136 6.46 22.91 -8.80
CA PRO A 136 5.94 24.06 -9.52
C PRO A 136 4.57 23.77 -10.14
N PRO A 137 3.70 24.80 -10.34
CA PRO A 137 2.32 24.60 -10.81
C PRO A 137 2.20 23.82 -12.11
N GLU A 138 3.08 24.04 -13.08
CA GLU A 138 3.09 23.35 -14.38
C GLU A 138 3.34 21.86 -14.21
N GLU A 139 4.30 21.50 -13.36
CA GLU A 139 4.65 20.11 -13.07
C GLU A 139 3.56 19.42 -12.24
N ALA A 140 3.04 20.10 -11.21
CA ALA A 140 1.93 19.60 -10.41
C ALA A 140 0.69 19.32 -11.27
N PHE A 141 0.38 20.22 -12.22
CA PHE A 141 -0.72 20.03 -13.16
C PHE A 141 -0.43 18.86 -14.11
N ARG A 142 0.75 18.77 -14.71
CA ARG A 142 1.16 17.64 -15.56
C ARG A 142 0.95 16.31 -14.84
N LEU A 143 1.45 16.19 -13.62
CA LEU A 143 1.28 14.99 -12.81
C LEU A 143 -0.18 14.70 -12.51
N SER A 144 -0.97 15.71 -12.14
CA SER A 144 -2.40 15.53 -11.85
C SER A 144 -3.18 14.93 -13.03
N GLN A 145 -2.77 15.25 -14.27
CA GLN A 145 -3.40 14.73 -15.48
C GLN A 145 -3.02 13.26 -15.76
N ARG A 146 -1.98 12.73 -15.11
CA ARG A 146 -1.52 11.34 -15.29
C ARG A 146 -2.30 10.34 -14.44
N PHE A 147 -3.10 10.80 -13.48
CA PHE A 147 -3.78 9.93 -12.52
C PHE A 147 -5.30 10.00 -12.62
N GLU A 148 -5.93 8.85 -12.43
CA GLU A 148 -7.34 8.65 -12.11
C GLU A 148 -7.37 8.05 -10.70
N ILE A 149 -7.83 8.82 -9.70
CA ILE A 149 -7.70 8.44 -8.30
C ILE A 149 -9.04 7.95 -7.76
N HIS A 150 -9.00 6.78 -7.11
CA HIS A 150 -10.12 6.14 -6.45
C HIS A 150 -9.77 5.90 -4.99
N TYR A 151 -10.67 6.30 -4.09
CA TYR A 151 -10.44 6.18 -2.66
C TYR A 151 -11.23 5.02 -2.06
N THR A 152 -10.55 4.20 -1.26
CA THR A 152 -11.24 3.18 -0.46
C THR A 152 -12.13 3.85 0.59
N PRO A 153 -13.27 3.24 0.94
CA PRO A 153 -14.16 3.80 1.95
C PRO A 153 -13.50 3.76 3.33
N LYS A 154 -13.84 4.71 4.17
CA LYS A 154 -13.41 4.71 5.57
C LYS A 154 -13.81 3.41 6.25
N HIS A 155 -12.88 2.72 6.90
CA HIS A 155 -13.03 1.36 7.45
C HIS A 155 -13.24 0.27 6.38
N GLY A 156 -12.84 0.52 5.14
CA GLY A 156 -12.88 -0.43 4.02
C GLY A 156 -11.51 -0.93 3.60
N SER A 157 -10.55 -1.03 4.51
CA SER A 157 -9.17 -1.44 4.25
C SER A 157 -9.05 -2.81 3.53
N TRP A 158 -10.04 -3.69 3.72
CA TRP A 158 -10.12 -4.95 3.00
C TRP A 158 -10.26 -4.81 1.46
N LEU A 159 -10.62 -3.61 0.98
CA LEU A 159 -10.65 -3.25 -0.43
C LEU A 159 -9.28 -2.78 -0.95
N ASP A 160 -8.35 -2.45 -0.07
CA ASP A 160 -7.02 -2.06 -0.49
C ASP A 160 -6.12 -3.29 -0.66
N ILE A 161 -5.81 -3.61 -1.92
CA ILE A 161 -4.94 -4.75 -2.22
C ILE A 161 -3.50 -4.50 -1.73
N ALA A 162 -3.04 -3.25 -1.64
CA ALA A 162 -1.72 -2.93 -1.10
C ALA A 162 -1.60 -3.32 0.38
N GLU A 163 -2.68 -3.26 1.19
CA GLU A 163 -2.70 -3.74 2.57
C GLU A 163 -2.41 -5.26 2.66
N ILE A 164 -2.89 -6.02 1.69
CA ILE A 164 -2.61 -7.47 1.61
C ILE A 164 -1.12 -7.71 1.39
N GLU A 165 -0.49 -6.96 0.48
CA GLU A 165 0.94 -7.07 0.22
C GLU A 165 1.79 -6.56 1.40
N LEU A 166 1.37 -5.51 2.11
CA LEU A 166 2.00 -5.06 3.37
C LEU A 166 1.93 -6.13 4.46
N SER A 167 0.82 -6.85 4.55
CA SER A 167 0.69 -8.00 5.46
C SER A 167 1.63 -9.13 5.07
N ALA A 168 1.71 -9.47 3.78
CA ALA A 168 2.63 -10.48 3.26
C ALA A 168 4.10 -10.11 3.53
N LEU A 169 4.49 -8.87 3.22
CA LEU A 169 5.82 -8.32 3.52
C LEU A 169 6.16 -8.45 5.01
N THR A 170 5.21 -8.07 5.87
CA THR A 170 5.41 -8.13 7.32
C THR A 170 5.72 -9.55 7.78
N VAL A 171 4.92 -10.53 7.36
CA VAL A 171 5.08 -11.92 7.78
C VAL A 171 6.32 -12.57 7.17
N GLN A 172 6.61 -12.28 5.91
CA GLN A 172 7.69 -12.93 5.16
C GLN A 172 9.07 -12.37 5.47
N THR A 173 9.16 -11.07 5.82
CA THR A 173 10.45 -10.38 5.88
C THR A 173 10.69 -9.64 7.19
N LEU A 174 9.69 -8.98 7.76
CA LEU A 174 9.89 -8.06 8.86
C LEU A 174 9.61 -8.67 10.24
N LEU A 175 8.77 -9.71 10.30
CA LEU A 175 8.32 -10.30 11.56
C LEU A 175 9.51 -10.86 12.35
N GLY A 176 9.67 -10.40 13.58
CA GLY A 176 10.72 -10.85 14.51
C GLY A 176 12.11 -10.28 14.22
N LYS A 177 12.30 -9.46 13.19
CA LYS A 177 13.56 -8.79 12.91
C LYS A 177 13.67 -7.45 13.62
N ARG A 178 14.86 -7.14 14.10
CA ARG A 178 15.28 -5.80 14.52
C ARG A 178 16.10 -5.20 13.39
N ILE A 179 15.65 -4.09 12.85
CA ILE A 179 16.29 -3.41 11.72
C ILE A 179 16.65 -2.00 12.18
N PRO A 180 17.94 -1.69 12.34
CA PRO A 180 18.39 -0.48 13.03
C PRO A 180 18.42 0.77 12.14
N SER A 181 18.39 0.62 10.82
CA SER A 181 18.53 1.74 9.90
C SER A 181 17.59 1.68 8.71
N LEU A 182 17.33 2.85 8.11
CA LEU A 182 16.53 2.97 6.90
C LEU A 182 17.21 2.26 5.71
N ASP A 183 18.53 2.32 5.61
CA ASP A 183 19.28 1.69 4.52
C ASP A 183 19.20 0.17 4.60
N GLU A 184 19.27 -0.38 5.80
CA GLU A 184 19.12 -1.82 6.01
C GLU A 184 17.69 -2.28 5.71
N LEU A 185 16.69 -1.52 6.16
CA LEU A 185 15.30 -1.77 5.82
C LEU A 185 15.09 -1.78 4.29
N ASN A 186 15.61 -0.78 3.59
CA ASN A 186 15.48 -0.71 2.12
C ASN A 186 16.20 -1.86 1.40
N ARG A 187 17.31 -2.38 1.94
CA ARG A 187 17.93 -3.61 1.40
C ARG A 187 17.03 -4.82 1.54
N GLU A 188 16.39 -5.00 2.70
CA GLU A 188 15.42 -6.08 2.94
C GLU A 188 14.20 -5.96 2.02
N LEU A 189 13.66 -4.73 1.88
CA LEU A 189 12.53 -4.46 0.98
C LEU A 189 12.88 -4.74 -0.48
N THR A 190 14.07 -4.34 -0.93
CA THR A 190 14.55 -4.62 -2.29
C THR A 190 14.66 -6.12 -2.55
N ALA A 191 15.22 -6.87 -1.61
CA ALA A 191 15.31 -8.33 -1.73
C ALA A 191 13.92 -8.99 -1.77
N TRP A 192 12.98 -8.51 -0.96
CA TRP A 192 11.60 -8.97 -0.97
C TRP A 192 10.91 -8.64 -2.31
N ASN A 193 11.05 -7.41 -2.82
CA ASN A 193 10.50 -7.00 -4.11
C ASN A 193 10.94 -7.95 -5.24
N ILE A 194 12.24 -8.24 -5.32
CA ILE A 194 12.82 -9.14 -6.33
C ILE A 194 12.19 -10.54 -6.22
N ASN A 195 12.21 -11.12 -5.02
CA ASN A 195 11.70 -12.47 -4.80
C ASN A 195 10.19 -12.56 -5.05
N ARG A 196 9.44 -11.55 -4.59
CA ARG A 196 7.99 -11.54 -4.71
C ARG A 196 7.54 -11.38 -6.15
N ASN A 197 8.21 -10.51 -6.91
CA ASN A 197 7.92 -10.29 -8.34
C ASN A 197 8.36 -11.50 -9.19
N ALA A 198 9.44 -12.19 -8.85
CA ALA A 198 9.83 -13.42 -9.53
C ALA A 198 8.78 -14.54 -9.40
N GLY A 199 8.00 -14.54 -8.32
CA GLY A 199 6.90 -15.51 -8.10
C GLY A 199 5.67 -15.30 -9.00
N GLN A 200 5.57 -14.17 -9.70
CA GLN A 200 4.58 -13.84 -10.73
C GLN A 200 3.13 -14.20 -10.36
N LYS A 201 2.71 -13.88 -9.13
CA LYS A 201 1.33 -14.10 -8.70
C LYS A 201 0.62 -12.77 -8.55
N GLY A 202 -0.32 -12.51 -9.46
CA GLY A 202 -1.24 -11.38 -9.39
C GLY A 202 -2.41 -11.65 -8.44
N VAL A 203 -3.23 -10.64 -8.27
CA VAL A 203 -4.51 -10.73 -7.58
C VAL A 203 -5.60 -10.44 -8.60
N ASP A 204 -6.38 -11.47 -8.93
CA ASP A 204 -7.59 -11.34 -9.72
C ASP A 204 -8.79 -11.24 -8.76
N TRP A 205 -9.31 -10.03 -8.62
CA TRP A 205 -10.33 -9.71 -7.63
C TRP A 205 -11.70 -10.24 -8.06
N GLN A 206 -12.27 -11.15 -7.28
CA GLN A 206 -13.50 -11.87 -7.65
C GLN A 206 -14.79 -11.29 -7.05
N PHE A 207 -14.69 -10.41 -6.05
CA PHE A 207 -15.87 -9.84 -5.40
C PHE A 207 -16.35 -8.61 -6.16
N THR A 208 -17.48 -8.73 -6.84
CA THR A 208 -18.03 -7.71 -7.74
C THR A 208 -19.03 -6.78 -7.06
N VAL A 209 -19.41 -5.67 -7.73
CA VAL A 209 -20.48 -4.77 -7.30
C VAL A 209 -21.80 -5.52 -7.07
N ASP A 210 -22.17 -6.46 -7.97
CA ASP A 210 -23.39 -7.25 -7.80
C ASP A 210 -23.32 -8.16 -6.58
N ASN A 211 -22.14 -8.72 -6.29
CA ASN A 211 -21.93 -9.49 -5.06
C ASN A 211 -22.09 -8.60 -3.82
N ALA A 212 -21.59 -7.37 -3.86
CA ALA A 212 -21.73 -6.42 -2.75
C ALA A 212 -23.19 -6.04 -2.50
N ARG A 213 -23.95 -5.76 -3.54
CA ARG A 213 -25.39 -5.45 -3.47
C ARG A 213 -26.21 -6.57 -2.82
N VAL A 214 -25.82 -7.82 -3.05
CA VAL A 214 -26.49 -8.98 -2.43
C VAL A 214 -25.98 -9.22 -1.01
N LYS A 215 -24.65 -9.38 -0.84
CA LYS A 215 -24.06 -9.82 0.42
C LYS A 215 -24.00 -8.72 1.49
N LEU A 216 -23.90 -7.45 1.06
CA LEU A 216 -23.80 -6.28 1.94
C LEU A 216 -25.04 -5.38 1.86
N LYS A 217 -26.19 -5.96 1.51
CA LYS A 217 -27.48 -5.24 1.33
C LYS A 217 -27.82 -4.32 2.52
N HIS A 218 -27.42 -4.67 3.73
CA HIS A 218 -27.70 -3.89 4.94
C HIS A 218 -26.98 -2.53 4.98
N LEU A 219 -25.93 -2.33 4.16
CA LEU A 219 -25.20 -1.06 4.04
C LEU A 219 -25.89 -0.05 3.13
N TYR A 220 -26.71 -0.54 2.21
CA TYR A 220 -27.38 0.31 1.22
C TYR A 220 -28.54 1.08 1.85
N PRO A 221 -28.65 2.39 1.61
CA PRO A 221 -29.76 3.19 2.11
C PRO A 221 -31.09 2.69 1.56
N ILE A 222 -32.10 2.63 2.44
CA ILE A 222 -33.47 2.32 2.02
C ILE A 222 -34.10 3.63 1.53
N ILE A 223 -34.42 3.71 0.26
CA ILE A 223 -35.14 4.82 -0.33
C ILE A 223 -36.61 4.68 0.10
N LYS A 224 -37.10 5.63 0.91
CA LYS A 224 -38.53 5.76 1.23
C LYS A 224 -39.10 6.77 0.24
N PHE A 225 -39.98 6.30 -0.64
CA PHE A 225 -40.79 7.14 -1.52
C PHE A 225 -42.02 7.66 -0.77
#